data_8d544229f325cbe57816d8c4939568a9
#
_entry.id   8d544229f325cbe57816d8c4939568a9
#
_cell.length_a   1.000
_cell.length_b   1.000
_cell.length_c   1.000
_cell.angle_alpha   90.00
_cell.angle_beta   90.00
_cell.angle_gamma   90.00
#
_symmetry.space_group_name_H-M   'P 1'
#
loop_
_entity.id
_entity.type
_entity.pdbx_description
1 polymer ?
#
loop_
_entity_poly.entity_id
_entity_poly.type
_entity_poly.pdbx_seq_one_letter_code
_entity_poly.pdbx_strand_id
1 'polypeptide(L)'
;VINGSTAVDDVRGYQYYSEKLDQLASTFAKSMNDINNGKNHTDKNLLSNSTDDSTTGITAGNIGISKGWTSGTIHISTDGTNRTDTILDMIAAMKDTKKLNGKTFADYMNNLSTQLASDSSSNQTALKTGTTVLNSIQDSRDSLSGVSLDEEATNMMAYVSAYNAASRLMTALDEVLNTLISNTGA
;
A
#
# COMPACT_ATOMS: atom_id res chain seq x y z
N VAL A 1 3.91 15.92 -5.46
CA VAL A 1 2.75 16.82 -5.32
C VAL A 1 2.04 16.80 -6.66
N ILE A 2 0.99 15.99 -6.81
CA ILE A 2 0.12 16.02 -7.99
C ILE A 2 -1.07 16.88 -7.61
N ASN A 3 -1.09 18.03 -8.24
CA ASN A 3 -2.03 19.11 -8.05
C ASN A 3 -3.42 18.71 -8.57
N GLY A 4 -4.42 18.98 -7.75
CA GLY A 4 -5.83 18.69 -7.88
C GLY A 4 -6.39 18.63 -9.30
N SER A 5 -6.85 17.46 -9.67
CA SER A 5 -7.90 17.22 -10.65
C SER A 5 -8.47 15.82 -10.43
N THR A 6 -9.73 15.73 -10.18
CA THR A 6 -10.79 14.75 -10.52
C THR A 6 -10.45 13.32 -11.00
N ALA A 7 -9.22 12.85 -10.87
CA ALA A 7 -8.79 11.50 -11.22
C ALA A 7 -8.40 10.68 -9.99
N VAL A 8 -9.08 10.88 -8.85
CA VAL A 8 -8.91 10.03 -7.65
C VAL A 8 -9.48 8.63 -7.86
N ASP A 9 -10.32 8.46 -8.88
CA ASP A 9 -10.86 7.14 -9.24
C ASP A 9 -9.85 6.20 -9.92
N ASP A 10 -8.70 6.71 -10.37
CA ASP A 10 -7.70 5.91 -11.10
C ASP A 10 -6.60 5.33 -10.19
N VAL A 11 -6.42 5.86 -8.97
CA VAL A 11 -5.45 5.35 -8.00
C VAL A 11 -6.18 4.66 -6.86
N ARG A 12 -6.44 3.36 -7.02
CA ARG A 12 -7.07 2.53 -6.01
C ARG A 12 -6.08 2.14 -4.92
N GLY A 13 -6.04 2.96 -3.88
CA GLY A 13 -5.27 2.72 -2.68
C GLY A 13 -6.16 2.44 -1.46
N TYR A 14 -5.57 2.44 -0.28
CA TYR A 14 -6.27 2.23 1.00
C TYR A 14 -7.50 3.14 1.14
N GLN A 15 -7.36 4.44 0.83
CA GLN A 15 -8.43 5.41 0.96
C GLN A 15 -9.64 5.06 0.07
N TYR A 16 -9.40 4.68 -1.18
CA TYR A 16 -10.45 4.25 -2.11
C TYR A 16 -11.28 3.09 -1.53
N TYR A 17 -10.61 2.05 -1.04
CA TYR A 17 -11.30 0.88 -0.47
C TYR A 17 -12.01 1.20 0.83
N SER A 18 -11.44 2.05 1.68
CA SER A 18 -12.08 2.54 2.90
C SER A 18 -13.37 3.30 2.58
N GLU A 19 -13.33 4.26 1.66
CA GLU A 19 -14.50 5.03 1.23
C GLU A 19 -15.60 4.14 0.62
N LYS A 20 -15.23 3.11 -0.15
CA LYS A 20 -16.22 2.15 -0.70
C LYS A 20 -16.86 1.29 0.38
N LEU A 21 -16.11 0.89 1.40
CA LEU A 21 -16.65 0.18 2.56
C LEU A 21 -17.55 1.09 3.40
N ASP A 22 -17.17 2.34 3.59
CA ASP A 22 -17.98 3.33 4.30
C ASP A 22 -19.29 3.61 3.56
N GLN A 23 -19.25 3.72 2.24
CA GLN A 23 -20.43 3.83 1.41
C GLN A 23 -21.35 2.62 1.55
N LEU A 24 -20.78 1.40 1.57
CA LEU A 24 -21.54 0.17 1.78
C LEU A 24 -22.24 0.19 3.14
N ALA A 25 -21.48 0.47 4.20
CA ALA A 25 -21.98 0.48 5.58
C ALA A 25 -23.05 1.55 5.80
N SER A 26 -22.82 2.77 5.34
CA SER A 26 -23.79 3.87 5.48
C SER A 26 -25.07 3.61 4.69
N THR A 27 -24.95 3.08 3.47
CA THR A 27 -26.11 2.73 2.62
C THR A 27 -26.92 1.58 3.23
N PHE A 28 -26.22 0.58 3.80
CA PHE A 28 -26.86 -0.53 4.50
C PHE A 28 -27.63 -0.04 5.73
N ALA A 29 -26.96 0.70 6.62
CA ALA A 29 -27.56 1.25 7.83
C ALA A 29 -28.77 2.13 7.51
N LYS A 30 -28.61 3.05 6.56
CA LYS A 30 -29.72 3.91 6.10
C LYS A 30 -30.88 3.08 5.56
N SER A 31 -30.61 2.06 4.75
CA SER A 31 -31.67 1.23 4.16
C SER A 31 -32.46 0.47 5.21
N MET A 32 -31.78 -0.10 6.20
CA MET A 32 -32.45 -0.84 7.28
C MET A 32 -33.24 0.10 8.20
N ASN A 33 -32.68 1.25 8.52
CA ASN A 33 -33.34 2.26 9.34
C ASN A 33 -34.58 2.85 8.63
N ASP A 34 -34.46 3.22 7.36
CA ASP A 34 -35.56 3.78 6.58
C ASP A 34 -36.76 2.80 6.51
N ILE A 35 -36.46 1.51 6.35
CA ILE A 35 -37.50 0.47 6.31
C ILE A 35 -38.15 0.31 7.70
N ASN A 36 -37.35 0.28 8.76
CA ASN A 36 -37.85 0.13 10.12
C ASN A 36 -38.61 1.36 10.60
N ASN A 37 -38.22 2.53 10.17
CA ASN A 37 -38.95 3.79 10.44
C ASN A 37 -40.29 3.87 9.70
N GLY A 38 -40.43 3.24 8.52
CA GLY A 38 -41.62 3.29 7.73
C GLY A 38 -41.98 4.73 7.34
N LYS A 39 -43.30 4.96 7.07
CA LYS A 39 -43.79 6.27 6.62
C LYS A 39 -44.04 7.25 7.77
N ASN A 40 -44.19 6.77 9.00
CA ASN A 40 -44.69 7.54 10.12
C ASN A 40 -43.78 7.61 11.35
N HIS A 41 -42.60 6.99 11.32
CA HIS A 41 -41.69 6.95 12.45
C HIS A 41 -40.32 7.43 12.03
N THR A 42 -39.68 8.27 12.85
CA THR A 42 -38.33 8.80 12.62
C THR A 42 -37.30 8.29 13.60
N ASP A 43 -37.75 7.61 14.67
CA ASP A 43 -36.90 7.31 15.84
C ASP A 43 -36.70 5.80 16.08
N LYS A 44 -37.12 4.94 15.14
CA LYS A 44 -36.94 3.48 15.24
C LYS A 44 -35.70 3.00 14.51
N ASN A 45 -34.58 3.67 14.73
CA ASN A 45 -33.32 3.32 14.06
C ASN A 45 -32.70 2.06 14.69
N LEU A 46 -32.47 1.04 13.90
CA LEU A 46 -31.83 -0.21 14.34
C LEU A 46 -30.32 -0.10 14.37
N LEU A 47 -29.77 0.66 13.45
CA LEU A 47 -28.33 0.84 13.26
C LEU A 47 -27.95 2.30 13.49
N SER A 48 -26.82 2.50 14.14
CA SER A 48 -26.27 3.81 14.48
C SER A 48 -24.75 3.79 14.43
N ASN A 49 -24.16 4.96 14.59
CA ASN A 49 -22.76 5.11 14.88
C ASN A 49 -22.48 4.64 16.32
N SER A 50 -21.60 3.69 16.51
CA SER A 50 -21.27 3.10 17.81
C SER A 50 -20.65 4.09 18.79
N THR A 51 -20.17 5.25 18.31
CA THR A 51 -19.50 6.25 19.15
C THR A 51 -20.51 7.16 19.85
N ASP A 52 -21.48 7.69 19.10
CA ASP A 52 -22.43 8.72 19.58
C ASP A 52 -23.90 8.35 19.42
N ASP A 53 -24.19 7.16 18.92
CA ASP A 53 -25.54 6.66 18.61
C ASP A 53 -26.27 7.50 17.54
N SER A 54 -25.55 8.28 16.75
CA SER A 54 -26.09 9.07 15.65
C SER A 54 -26.41 8.19 14.45
N THR A 55 -27.40 8.57 13.65
CA THR A 55 -27.70 7.96 12.35
C THR A 55 -26.91 8.60 11.20
N THR A 56 -26.10 9.61 11.48
CA THR A 56 -25.22 10.30 10.54
C THR A 56 -23.76 9.92 10.79
N GLY A 57 -22.91 10.04 9.77
CA GLY A 57 -21.49 9.70 9.91
C GLY A 57 -21.21 8.22 10.15
N ILE A 58 -22.13 7.33 9.76
CA ILE A 58 -21.91 5.89 9.85
C ILE A 58 -20.90 5.47 8.77
N THR A 59 -19.85 4.79 9.21
CA THR A 59 -18.77 4.25 8.39
C THR A 59 -18.62 2.75 8.65
N ALA A 60 -17.81 2.07 7.86
CA ALA A 60 -17.51 0.65 8.09
C ALA A 60 -16.82 0.40 9.44
N GLY A 61 -16.07 1.38 9.94
CA GLY A 61 -15.36 1.29 11.21
C GLY A 61 -16.20 1.58 12.46
N ASN A 62 -17.36 2.24 12.30
CA ASN A 62 -18.18 2.67 13.43
C ASN A 62 -19.65 2.22 13.38
N ILE A 63 -20.04 1.49 12.36
CA ILE A 63 -21.41 0.94 12.30
C ILE A 63 -21.68 0.03 13.49
N GLY A 64 -22.77 0.27 14.17
CA GLY A 64 -23.18 -0.47 15.35
C GLY A 64 -24.69 -0.63 15.45
N ILE A 65 -25.12 -1.37 16.47
CA ILE A 65 -26.50 -1.51 16.84
C ILE A 65 -26.90 -0.33 17.72
N SER A 66 -28.03 0.32 17.45
CA SER A 66 -28.49 1.46 18.24
C SER A 66 -28.73 1.11 19.71
N LYS A 67 -28.51 2.06 20.60
CA LYS A 67 -28.79 1.88 22.03
C LYS A 67 -30.28 1.58 22.29
N GLY A 68 -31.15 2.16 21.50
CA GLY A 68 -32.59 1.89 21.59
C GLY A 68 -32.94 0.44 21.29
N TRP A 69 -32.27 -0.17 20.30
CA TRP A 69 -32.49 -1.58 20.01
C TRP A 69 -31.83 -2.48 21.07
N THR A 70 -30.64 -2.15 21.51
CA THR A 70 -29.94 -2.91 22.56
C THR A 70 -30.68 -2.88 23.90
N SER A 71 -31.32 -1.76 24.24
CA SER A 71 -32.14 -1.64 25.47
C SER A 71 -33.54 -2.21 25.35
N GLY A 72 -33.95 -2.65 24.14
CA GLY A 72 -35.29 -3.17 23.89
C GLY A 72 -36.39 -2.09 23.82
N THR A 73 -36.01 -0.80 23.70
CA THR A 73 -36.98 0.30 23.49
C THR A 73 -37.37 0.44 22.01
N ILE A 74 -36.51 -0.01 21.11
CA ILE A 74 -36.74 -0.06 19.68
C ILE A 74 -36.85 -1.51 19.25
N HIS A 75 -37.85 -1.82 18.44
CA HIS A 75 -38.09 -3.15 17.87
C HIS A 75 -38.23 -3.03 16.36
N ILE A 76 -38.15 -4.18 15.64
CA ILE A 76 -38.53 -4.23 14.24
C ILE A 76 -39.99 -3.80 14.12
N SER A 77 -40.23 -2.82 13.24
CA SER A 77 -41.54 -2.20 13.07
C SER A 77 -42.57 -3.21 12.59
N THR A 78 -43.77 -3.11 13.11
CA THR A 78 -44.91 -4.00 12.75
C THR A 78 -46.07 -3.18 12.21
N ASP A 79 -45.81 -2.07 11.56
CA ASP A 79 -46.81 -1.08 11.13
C ASP A 79 -47.62 -1.53 9.89
N GLY A 80 -47.34 -2.71 9.32
CA GLY A 80 -48.10 -3.27 8.21
C GLY A 80 -49.28 -4.13 8.65
N THR A 81 -50.08 -4.50 7.70
CA THR A 81 -51.24 -5.44 7.89
C THR A 81 -50.70 -6.81 8.34
N ASN A 82 -49.45 -7.13 8.00
CA ASN A 82 -48.80 -8.36 8.39
C ASN A 82 -47.50 -8.03 9.17
N ARG A 83 -47.29 -8.70 10.29
CA ARG A 83 -46.10 -8.50 11.17
C ARG A 83 -44.76 -8.83 10.52
N THR A 84 -44.76 -9.45 9.35
CA THR A 84 -43.57 -9.91 8.62
C THR A 84 -43.19 -8.97 7.47
N ASP A 85 -44.03 -7.98 7.15
CA ASP A 85 -43.82 -7.11 5.97
C ASP A 85 -42.50 -6.34 6.06
N THR A 86 -42.16 -5.76 7.22
CA THR A 86 -40.92 -5.03 7.44
C THR A 86 -39.67 -5.91 7.22
N ILE A 87 -39.73 -7.17 7.67
CA ILE A 87 -38.60 -8.13 7.47
C ILE A 87 -38.50 -8.49 5.98
N LEU A 88 -39.61 -8.70 5.30
CA LEU A 88 -39.60 -8.98 3.87
C LEU A 88 -39.07 -7.80 3.07
N ASP A 89 -39.43 -6.58 3.45
CA ASP A 89 -38.90 -5.35 2.84
C ASP A 89 -37.41 -5.20 3.08
N MET A 90 -36.88 -5.53 4.26
CA MET A 90 -35.43 -5.57 4.55
C MET A 90 -34.72 -6.61 3.66
N ILE A 91 -35.29 -7.80 3.49
CA ILE A 91 -34.72 -8.84 2.62
C ILE A 91 -34.76 -8.36 1.15
N ALA A 92 -35.87 -7.73 0.72
CA ALA A 92 -35.99 -7.16 -0.62
C ALA A 92 -34.97 -6.03 -0.84
N ALA A 93 -34.71 -5.18 0.15
CA ALA A 93 -33.74 -4.10 0.08
C ALA A 93 -32.31 -4.61 -0.08
N MET A 94 -31.98 -5.77 0.48
CA MET A 94 -30.66 -6.39 0.28
C MET A 94 -30.42 -6.84 -1.17
N LYS A 95 -31.50 -7.10 -1.91
CA LYS A 95 -31.48 -7.47 -3.33
C LYS A 95 -31.68 -6.27 -4.26
N ASP A 96 -31.95 -5.08 -3.71
CA ASP A 96 -32.19 -3.87 -4.50
C ASP A 96 -30.87 -3.36 -5.10
N THR A 97 -30.84 -3.25 -6.41
CA THR A 97 -29.67 -2.77 -7.16
C THR A 97 -29.60 -1.25 -7.28
N LYS A 98 -30.66 -0.51 -6.93
CA LYS A 98 -30.73 0.95 -7.15
C LYS A 98 -29.83 1.75 -6.21
N LYS A 99 -29.48 1.19 -5.05
CA LYS A 99 -28.79 1.90 -3.97
C LYS A 99 -27.26 1.88 -4.10
N LEU A 100 -26.70 0.91 -4.80
CA LEU A 100 -25.26 0.67 -4.93
C LEU A 100 -24.82 0.57 -6.40
N ASN A 101 -25.11 1.60 -7.18
CA ASN A 101 -24.66 1.70 -8.59
C ASN A 101 -24.98 0.45 -9.43
N GLY A 102 -26.21 -0.04 -9.35
CA GLY A 102 -26.68 -1.19 -10.13
C GLY A 102 -26.29 -2.55 -9.54
N LYS A 103 -25.81 -2.61 -8.30
CA LYS A 103 -25.41 -3.86 -7.63
C LYS A 103 -26.21 -4.11 -6.37
N THR A 104 -26.42 -5.38 -6.04
CA THR A 104 -26.89 -5.78 -4.70
C THR A 104 -25.78 -5.57 -3.66
N PHE A 105 -26.12 -5.59 -2.38
CA PHE A 105 -25.10 -5.50 -1.31
C PHE A 105 -24.06 -6.62 -1.41
N ALA A 106 -24.49 -7.85 -1.71
CA ALA A 106 -23.61 -8.99 -1.89
C ALA A 106 -22.70 -8.83 -3.12
N ASP A 107 -23.26 -8.43 -4.26
CA ASP A 107 -22.50 -8.23 -5.49
C ASP A 107 -21.51 -7.07 -5.35
N TYR A 108 -21.90 -6.01 -4.64
CA TYR A 108 -21.00 -4.89 -4.37
C TYR A 108 -19.79 -5.32 -3.55
N MET A 109 -20.00 -6.09 -2.48
CA MET A 109 -18.92 -6.61 -1.64
C MET A 109 -18.03 -7.59 -2.40
N ASN A 110 -18.61 -8.52 -3.17
CA ASN A 110 -17.86 -9.45 -4.01
C ASN A 110 -17.02 -8.72 -5.06
N ASN A 111 -17.59 -7.70 -5.70
CA ASN A 111 -16.87 -6.90 -6.67
C ASN A 111 -15.70 -6.14 -6.04
N LEU A 112 -15.90 -5.53 -4.87
CA LEU A 112 -14.87 -4.81 -4.13
C LEU A 112 -13.73 -5.77 -3.72
N SER A 113 -14.08 -6.96 -3.22
CA SER A 113 -13.10 -7.99 -2.85
C SER A 113 -12.29 -8.48 -4.05
N THR A 114 -12.95 -8.75 -5.17
CA THR A 114 -12.28 -9.17 -6.41
C THR A 114 -11.35 -8.09 -6.94
N GLN A 115 -11.79 -6.83 -6.90
CA GLN A 115 -11.00 -5.69 -7.34
C GLN A 115 -9.76 -5.50 -6.46
N LEU A 116 -9.92 -5.60 -5.13
CA LEU A 116 -8.81 -5.55 -4.18
C LEU A 116 -7.79 -6.68 -4.40
N ALA A 117 -8.27 -7.90 -4.64
CA ALA A 117 -7.41 -9.04 -4.92
C ALA A 117 -6.62 -8.85 -6.23
N SER A 118 -7.26 -8.34 -7.28
CA SER A 118 -6.61 -8.02 -8.55
C SER A 118 -5.54 -6.94 -8.39
N ASP A 119 -5.86 -5.85 -7.70
CA ASP A 119 -4.94 -4.75 -7.46
C ASP A 119 -3.76 -5.19 -6.59
N SER A 120 -4.02 -6.01 -5.57
CA SER A 120 -2.95 -6.59 -4.72
C SER A 120 -2.01 -7.47 -5.54
N SER A 121 -2.53 -8.32 -6.40
CA SER A 121 -1.72 -9.17 -7.30
C SER A 121 -0.88 -8.35 -8.27
N SER A 122 -1.47 -7.31 -8.85
CA SER A 122 -0.77 -6.37 -9.74
C SER A 122 0.37 -5.65 -9.03
N ASN A 123 0.12 -5.16 -7.82
CA ASN A 123 1.11 -4.48 -7.00
C ASN A 123 2.27 -5.40 -6.58
N GLN A 124 1.98 -6.66 -6.23
CA GLN A 124 3.01 -7.66 -5.92
C GLN A 124 3.89 -7.94 -7.14
N THR A 125 3.28 -8.05 -8.33
CA THR A 125 4.02 -8.26 -9.59
C THR A 125 4.90 -7.05 -9.91
N ALA A 126 4.37 -5.84 -9.76
CA ALA A 126 5.12 -4.60 -9.97
C ALA A 126 6.31 -4.48 -8.99
N LEU A 127 6.09 -4.81 -7.71
CA LEU A 127 7.14 -4.83 -6.69
C LEU A 127 8.24 -5.82 -7.04
N LYS A 128 7.87 -7.05 -7.42
CA LYS A 128 8.84 -8.09 -7.82
C LYS A 128 9.66 -7.65 -9.04
N THR A 129 9.00 -7.09 -10.04
CA THR A 129 9.67 -6.56 -11.25
C THR A 129 10.61 -5.41 -10.88
N GLY A 130 10.15 -4.46 -10.07
CA GLY A 130 10.96 -3.34 -9.61
C GLY A 130 12.19 -3.78 -8.84
N THR A 131 12.06 -4.78 -7.96
CA THR A 131 13.18 -5.36 -7.22
C THR A 131 14.19 -6.03 -8.16
N THR A 132 13.70 -6.78 -9.15
CA THR A 132 14.57 -7.41 -10.15
C THR A 132 15.35 -6.38 -10.96
N VAL A 133 14.70 -5.30 -11.40
CA VAL A 133 15.34 -4.19 -12.12
C VAL A 133 16.38 -3.50 -11.23
N LEU A 134 16.04 -3.24 -9.97
CA LEU A 134 16.97 -2.63 -9.02
C LEU A 134 18.24 -3.47 -8.83
N ASN A 135 18.08 -4.79 -8.63
CA ASN A 135 19.22 -5.70 -8.50
C ASN A 135 20.07 -5.71 -9.77
N SER A 136 19.45 -5.75 -10.95
CA SER A 136 20.19 -5.70 -12.23
C SER A 136 20.96 -4.40 -12.42
N ILE A 137 20.40 -3.27 -11.98
CA ILE A 137 21.10 -1.97 -12.01
C ILE A 137 22.27 -1.98 -11.02
N GLN A 138 22.10 -2.55 -9.83
CA GLN A 138 23.16 -2.67 -8.85
C GLN A 138 24.29 -3.56 -9.37
N ASP A 139 23.98 -4.73 -9.92
CA ASP A 139 24.97 -5.62 -10.53
C ASP A 139 25.72 -4.94 -11.68
N SER A 140 25.00 -4.19 -12.52
CA SER A 140 25.61 -3.41 -13.61
C SER A 140 26.54 -2.32 -13.08
N ARG A 141 26.13 -1.60 -12.04
CA ARG A 141 26.96 -0.59 -11.39
C ARG A 141 28.22 -1.22 -10.79
N ASP A 142 28.07 -2.32 -10.09
CA ASP A 142 29.18 -3.01 -9.43
C ASP A 142 30.15 -3.61 -10.46
N SER A 143 29.65 -4.07 -11.61
CA SER A 143 30.46 -4.50 -12.75
C SER A 143 31.28 -3.36 -13.40
N LEU A 144 30.71 -2.14 -13.45
CA LEU A 144 31.38 -0.98 -14.04
C LEU A 144 32.35 -0.27 -13.08
N SER A 145 32.00 -0.22 -11.80
CA SER A 145 32.76 0.51 -10.77
C SER A 145 33.40 -0.40 -9.72
N GLY A 146 33.14 -1.70 -9.78
CA GLY A 146 33.78 -2.69 -8.91
C GLY A 146 35.25 -2.85 -9.26
N VAL A 147 36.11 -2.68 -8.25
CA VAL A 147 37.55 -2.91 -8.39
C VAL A 147 37.79 -4.43 -8.32
N SER A 148 38.34 -5.01 -9.40
CA SER A 148 38.80 -6.39 -9.37
C SER A 148 40.01 -6.53 -8.44
N LEU A 149 39.83 -7.24 -7.32
CA LEU A 149 40.92 -7.49 -6.39
C LEU A 149 42.12 -8.17 -7.07
N ASP A 150 41.88 -9.02 -8.07
CA ASP A 150 42.94 -9.69 -8.83
C ASP A 150 43.71 -8.71 -9.73
N GLU A 151 43.00 -7.75 -10.36
CA GLU A 151 43.68 -6.70 -11.14
C GLU A 151 44.44 -5.75 -10.24
N GLU A 152 43.89 -5.34 -9.10
CA GLU A 152 44.59 -4.50 -8.12
C GLU A 152 45.79 -5.21 -7.52
N ALA A 153 45.68 -6.49 -7.18
CA ALA A 153 46.82 -7.27 -6.70
C ALA A 153 47.92 -7.39 -7.77
N THR A 154 47.54 -7.58 -9.03
CA THR A 154 48.50 -7.61 -10.14
C THR A 154 49.19 -6.26 -10.35
N ASN A 155 48.40 -5.16 -10.34
CA ASN A 155 48.95 -3.80 -10.42
C ASN A 155 49.87 -3.49 -9.24
N MET A 156 49.47 -3.86 -8.02
CA MET A 156 50.27 -3.68 -6.83
C MET A 156 51.62 -4.43 -6.93
N MET A 157 51.61 -5.69 -7.39
CA MET A 157 52.84 -6.47 -7.63
C MET A 157 53.74 -5.81 -8.69
N ALA A 158 53.15 -5.28 -9.76
CA ALA A 158 53.89 -4.53 -10.79
C ALA A 158 54.55 -3.27 -10.21
N TYR A 159 53.82 -2.49 -9.41
CA TYR A 159 54.37 -1.29 -8.76
C TYR A 159 55.44 -1.62 -7.74
N VAL A 160 55.25 -2.65 -6.92
CA VAL A 160 56.26 -3.11 -5.98
C VAL A 160 57.55 -3.56 -6.71
N SER A 161 57.39 -4.29 -7.82
CA SER A 161 58.54 -4.70 -8.65
C SER A 161 59.25 -3.49 -9.28
N ALA A 162 58.53 -2.53 -9.79
CA ALA A 162 59.08 -1.30 -10.34
C ALA A 162 59.81 -0.47 -9.26
N TYR A 163 59.23 -0.37 -8.06
CA TYR A 163 59.86 0.30 -6.91
C TYR A 163 61.19 -0.37 -6.54
N ASN A 164 61.19 -1.72 -6.43
CA ASN A 164 62.42 -2.48 -6.12
C ASN A 164 63.48 -2.31 -7.21
N ALA A 165 63.09 -2.27 -8.49
CA ALA A 165 64.01 -2.03 -9.60
C ALA A 165 64.60 -0.61 -9.54
N ALA A 166 63.75 0.41 -9.28
CA ALA A 166 64.22 1.79 -9.10
C ALA A 166 65.16 1.95 -7.91
N SER A 167 64.88 1.30 -6.79
CA SER A 167 65.71 1.30 -5.61
C SER A 167 67.12 0.72 -5.89
N ARG A 168 67.16 -0.41 -6.61
CA ARG A 168 68.45 -1.00 -7.05
C ARG A 168 69.24 -0.09 -8.00
N LEU A 169 68.52 0.57 -8.92
CA LEU A 169 69.15 1.54 -9.81
C LEU A 169 69.74 2.71 -9.03
N MET A 170 69.01 3.25 -8.06
CA MET A 170 69.56 4.32 -7.17
C MET A 170 70.79 3.87 -6.42
N THR A 171 70.83 2.66 -5.83
CA THR A 171 71.98 2.11 -5.16
C THR A 171 73.15 1.95 -6.12
N ALA A 172 72.95 1.47 -7.34
CA ALA A 172 73.99 1.34 -8.33
C ALA A 172 74.55 2.71 -8.78
N LEU A 173 73.63 3.71 -8.94
CA LEU A 173 74.07 5.08 -9.23
C LEU A 173 74.88 5.69 -8.08
N ASP A 174 74.49 5.45 -6.84
CA ASP A 174 75.30 5.89 -5.65
C ASP A 174 76.67 5.24 -5.62
N GLU A 175 76.78 3.93 -5.92
CA GLU A 175 78.06 3.22 -6.01
C GLU A 175 78.95 3.79 -7.11
N VAL A 176 78.34 4.06 -8.31
CA VAL A 176 79.10 4.67 -9.42
C VAL A 176 79.55 6.08 -9.08
N LEU A 177 78.69 6.89 -8.45
CA LEU A 177 79.05 8.24 -8.01
C LEU A 177 80.19 8.22 -6.94
N ASN A 178 80.05 7.33 -5.96
CA ASN A 178 81.10 7.14 -4.96
C ASN A 178 82.42 6.71 -5.59
N THR A 179 82.40 5.81 -6.55
CA THR A 179 83.62 5.38 -7.25
C THR A 179 84.19 6.53 -8.07
N LEU A 180 83.39 7.33 -8.73
CA LEU A 180 83.81 8.49 -9.49
C LEU A 180 84.48 9.53 -8.58
N ILE A 181 83.83 9.87 -7.46
CA ILE A 181 84.36 10.85 -6.49
C ILE A 181 85.64 10.38 -5.86
N SER A 182 85.69 9.08 -5.49
CA SER A 182 86.92 8.51 -4.87
C SER A 182 88.08 8.43 -5.83
N ASN A 183 87.85 8.25 -7.15
CA ASN A 183 88.90 8.10 -8.16
C ASN A 183 89.29 9.40 -8.87
N THR A 184 88.43 10.46 -8.80
CA THR A 184 88.72 11.77 -9.43
C THR A 184 89.02 12.87 -8.43
N GLY A 185 88.87 12.60 -7.13
CA GLY A 185 89.11 13.56 -6.03
C GLY A 185 90.51 13.48 -5.35
N ALA A 186 91.47 12.86 -6.00
CA ALA A 186 92.86 12.84 -5.55
C ALA A 186 93.72 13.80 -6.35
#